data_1e58cd932a048ec0c56d6b7fdcd67e51
#
_entry.id   1e58cd932a048ec0c56d6b7fdcd67e51
#
_cell.length_a   1.000
_cell.length_b   1.000
_cell.length_c   1.000
_cell.angle_alpha   90.00
_cell.angle_beta   90.00
_cell.angle_gamma   90.00
#
_symmetry.space_group_name_H-M   'P 1'
#
loop_
_entity.id
_entity.type
_entity.pdbx_description
1 polymer ?
#
loop_
_entity_poly.entity_id
_entity_poly.type
_entity_poly.pdbx_seq_one_letter_code
_entity_poly.pdbx_strand_id
1 'polypeptide(L)'
;MAVAIKTQNLPLIKKIRNIPKEEMYVPGHRTCAGCGPALQYRLVAKAAGPNTIFLGPTGCMYVANASYLCTPYAVPWMHTQITNGGAVASGIEAAYKVLIRKGKWQGEFPNIIVMAGDGGAVDIGLQAMSALMYRGHDVLFVCYDNESYANTGIQTSPTTPYGGNTTFTPPGPMIPEGKKLYPKDPPQLVIGGHPAVKYVATASVAYPIDLMNKVRKALNVVGPTFLHIHAPCPKGWKTDQDKTVMLAKLAVETG
;
A
#
# COMPACT_ATOMS: atom_id res chain seq x y z
N MET A 1 -22.18 19.36 12.33
CA MET A 1 -22.33 17.95 12.73
C MET A 1 -21.53 17.10 11.77
N ALA A 2 -20.53 16.35 12.26
CA ALA A 2 -19.82 15.39 11.45
C ALA A 2 -20.78 14.22 11.18
N VAL A 3 -21.17 14.03 9.93
CA VAL A 3 -21.94 12.84 9.52
C VAL A 3 -20.98 11.65 9.68
N ALA A 4 -21.26 10.78 10.64
CA ALA A 4 -20.57 9.49 10.72
C ALA A 4 -20.98 8.68 9.49
N ILE A 5 -20.06 8.56 8.52
CA ILE A 5 -20.39 8.09 7.18
C ILE A 5 -20.08 6.61 7.01
N LYS A 6 -19.26 6.02 7.89
CA LYS A 6 -18.79 4.64 7.77
C LYS A 6 -19.72 3.70 8.53
N THR A 7 -20.37 2.81 7.80
CA THR A 7 -21.28 1.79 8.34
C THR A 7 -20.70 0.37 8.27
N GLN A 8 -19.57 0.19 7.57
CA GLN A 8 -18.99 -1.14 7.39
C GLN A 8 -18.22 -1.56 8.64
N ASN A 9 -18.56 -2.74 9.16
CA ASN A 9 -17.80 -3.44 10.20
C ASN A 9 -17.31 -4.77 9.59
N LEU A 10 -16.07 -4.77 9.13
CA LEU A 10 -15.45 -5.95 8.52
C LEU A 10 -15.01 -6.93 9.63
N PRO A 11 -15.61 -8.15 9.72
CA PRO A 11 -15.26 -9.10 10.76
C PRO A 11 -13.83 -9.61 10.59
N LEU A 12 -13.13 -9.85 11.70
CA LEU A 12 -11.77 -10.39 11.67
C LEU A 12 -11.75 -11.85 11.19
N ILE A 13 -10.72 -12.21 10.45
CA ILE A 13 -10.48 -13.56 9.93
C ILE A 13 -9.82 -14.39 11.01
N LYS A 14 -10.56 -15.33 11.59
CA LYS A 14 -10.06 -16.20 12.68
C LYS A 14 -9.37 -17.46 12.20
N LYS A 15 -9.76 -17.99 11.04
CA LYS A 15 -9.26 -19.26 10.47
C LYS A 15 -9.10 -19.12 8.95
N ILE A 16 -8.25 -19.92 8.34
CA ILE A 16 -8.02 -19.94 6.88
C ILE A 16 -9.34 -20.09 6.10
N ARG A 17 -10.25 -20.95 6.56
CA ARG A 17 -11.55 -21.15 5.92
C ARG A 17 -12.46 -19.90 5.92
N ASN A 18 -12.16 -18.89 6.74
CA ASN A 18 -12.91 -17.64 6.82
C ASN A 18 -12.33 -16.55 5.89
N ILE A 19 -11.29 -16.85 5.14
CA ILE A 19 -10.76 -15.95 4.12
C ILE A 19 -11.82 -15.82 3.01
N PRO A 20 -12.17 -14.59 2.58
CA PRO A 20 -13.12 -14.39 1.48
C PRO A 20 -12.69 -15.17 0.24
N LYS A 21 -13.62 -15.88 -0.41
CA LYS A 21 -13.33 -16.64 -1.63
C LYS A 21 -13.28 -15.74 -2.86
N GLU A 22 -14.02 -14.66 -2.84
CA GLU A 22 -14.08 -13.69 -3.93
C GLU A 22 -12.73 -13.01 -4.14
N GLU A 23 -12.37 -12.82 -5.40
CA GLU A 23 -11.14 -12.16 -5.82
C GLU A 23 -11.47 -10.77 -6.37
N MET A 24 -10.97 -9.73 -5.70
CA MET A 24 -11.07 -8.35 -6.17
C MET A 24 -9.84 -7.94 -6.99
N TYR A 25 -8.78 -8.74 -6.94
CA TYR A 25 -7.58 -8.64 -7.78
C TYR A 25 -7.42 -9.97 -8.51
N VAL A 26 -7.85 -10.00 -9.76
CA VAL A 26 -7.99 -11.20 -10.58
C VAL A 26 -6.76 -11.47 -11.44
N PRO A 27 -6.60 -12.68 -12.00
CA PRO A 27 -5.55 -12.98 -12.98
C PRO A 27 -5.60 -12.04 -14.18
N GLY A 28 -4.44 -11.83 -14.82
CA GLY A 28 -4.29 -10.95 -15.99
C GLY A 28 -3.35 -9.76 -15.77
N HIS A 29 -2.84 -9.58 -14.55
CA HIS A 29 -1.77 -8.61 -14.29
C HIS A 29 -0.43 -9.04 -14.92
N ARG A 30 0.44 -8.06 -15.18
CA ARG A 30 1.76 -8.27 -15.79
C ARG A 30 2.90 -8.16 -14.77
N THR A 31 2.67 -8.54 -13.53
CA THR A 31 3.71 -8.52 -12.49
C THR A 31 4.72 -9.62 -12.72
N CYS A 32 5.94 -9.44 -12.20
CA CYS A 32 6.96 -10.48 -12.22
C CYS A 32 6.46 -11.75 -11.49
N ALA A 33 6.96 -12.90 -11.89
CA ALA A 33 6.77 -14.10 -11.09
C ALA A 33 7.40 -13.91 -9.70
N GLY A 34 6.73 -14.38 -8.65
CA GLY A 34 7.17 -14.19 -7.27
C GLY A 34 7.06 -12.74 -6.73
N CYS A 35 6.33 -11.85 -7.40
CA CYS A 35 6.22 -10.46 -6.98
C CYS A 35 5.53 -10.31 -5.62
N GLY A 36 6.26 -9.85 -4.59
CA GLY A 36 5.70 -9.59 -3.25
C GLY A 36 4.60 -8.53 -3.26
N PRO A 37 4.79 -7.36 -3.91
CA PRO A 37 3.72 -6.38 -4.08
C PRO A 37 2.45 -6.93 -4.72
N ALA A 38 2.52 -7.83 -5.71
CA ALA A 38 1.33 -8.43 -6.32
C ALA A 38 0.56 -9.30 -5.32
N LEU A 39 1.27 -10.11 -4.53
CA LEU A 39 0.67 -10.89 -3.44
C LEU A 39 0.01 -9.98 -2.41
N GLN A 40 0.68 -8.90 -2.02
CA GLN A 40 0.10 -7.91 -1.11
C GLN A 40 -1.19 -7.29 -1.67
N TYR A 41 -1.20 -6.85 -2.93
CA TYR A 41 -2.38 -6.28 -3.57
C TYR A 41 -3.57 -7.23 -3.53
N ARG A 42 -3.34 -8.50 -3.84
CA ARG A 42 -4.38 -9.53 -3.75
C ARG A 42 -4.92 -9.68 -2.32
N LEU A 43 -4.05 -9.73 -1.31
CA LEU A 43 -4.45 -9.89 0.09
C LEU A 43 -5.21 -8.66 0.61
N VAL A 44 -4.75 -7.45 0.27
CA VAL A 44 -5.44 -6.20 0.65
C VAL A 44 -6.80 -6.12 -0.02
N ALA A 45 -6.88 -6.37 -1.33
CA ALA A 45 -8.14 -6.32 -2.07
C ALA A 45 -9.16 -7.35 -1.55
N LYS A 46 -8.70 -8.57 -1.26
CA LYS A 46 -9.51 -9.64 -0.68
C LYS A 46 -10.02 -9.29 0.73
N ALA A 47 -9.21 -8.62 1.54
CA ALA A 47 -9.59 -8.19 2.89
C ALA A 47 -10.60 -7.04 2.87
N ALA A 48 -10.45 -6.11 1.92
CA ALA A 48 -11.28 -4.90 1.80
C ALA A 48 -12.67 -5.19 1.21
N GLY A 49 -12.79 -6.17 0.31
CA GLY A 49 -14.05 -6.56 -0.30
C GLY A 49 -14.52 -5.62 -1.44
N PRO A 50 -15.74 -5.85 -1.95
CA PRO A 50 -16.21 -5.24 -3.19
C PRO A 50 -16.56 -3.76 -3.10
N ASN A 51 -16.94 -3.25 -1.90
CA ASN A 51 -17.25 -1.83 -1.74
C ASN A 51 -15.98 -1.00 -1.48
N THR A 52 -15.06 -1.01 -2.45
CA THR A 52 -13.73 -0.40 -2.32
C THR A 52 -13.32 0.33 -3.59
N ILE A 53 -12.69 1.47 -3.43
CA ILE A 53 -12.02 2.22 -4.50
C ILE A 53 -10.53 2.18 -4.23
N PHE A 54 -9.76 1.65 -5.19
CA PHE A 54 -8.31 1.63 -5.12
C PHE A 54 -7.69 2.78 -5.92
N LEU A 55 -6.68 3.40 -5.34
CA LEU A 55 -5.84 4.41 -5.97
C LEU A 55 -4.42 3.86 -6.07
N GLY A 56 -3.91 3.77 -7.28
CA GLY A 56 -2.56 3.28 -7.56
C GLY A 56 -1.64 4.42 -8.00
N PRO A 57 -0.85 5.01 -7.09
CA PRO A 57 0.26 5.88 -7.50
C PRO A 57 1.22 5.15 -8.43
N THR A 58 1.77 5.87 -9.42
CA THR A 58 2.69 5.30 -10.42
C THR A 58 3.81 4.51 -9.77
N GLY A 59 4.07 3.33 -10.30
CA GLY A 59 5.08 2.38 -9.86
C GLY A 59 4.87 1.03 -10.52
N CYS A 60 5.56 -0.02 -10.05
CA CYS A 60 5.42 -1.37 -10.60
C CYS A 60 3.95 -1.80 -10.69
N MET A 61 3.19 -1.57 -9.63
CA MET A 61 1.81 -2.04 -9.54
C MET A 61 0.84 -1.26 -10.42
N TYR A 62 1.19 -0.02 -10.82
CA TYR A 62 0.47 0.65 -11.89
C TYR A 62 0.79 0.04 -13.25
N VAL A 63 2.07 0.01 -13.60
CA VAL A 63 2.52 -0.45 -14.93
C VAL A 63 2.09 -1.88 -15.22
N ALA A 64 2.14 -2.74 -14.21
CA ALA A 64 1.73 -4.13 -14.35
C ALA A 64 0.20 -4.35 -14.35
N ASN A 65 -0.58 -3.37 -13.92
CA ASN A 65 -2.03 -3.47 -13.75
C ASN A 65 -2.84 -2.59 -14.71
N ALA A 66 -2.18 -1.70 -15.46
CA ALA A 66 -2.81 -0.86 -16.47
C ALA A 66 -2.40 -1.35 -17.86
N SER A 67 -3.18 -2.23 -18.42
CA SER A 67 -3.07 -2.61 -19.85
C SER A 67 -4.08 -1.80 -20.64
N TYR A 68 -3.81 -1.63 -21.95
CA TYR A 68 -4.77 -1.00 -22.85
C TYR A 68 -6.14 -1.70 -22.73
N LEU A 69 -7.16 -0.95 -22.35
CA LEU A 69 -8.55 -1.37 -22.15
C LEU A 69 -8.79 -2.47 -21.08
N CYS A 70 -7.83 -2.80 -20.23
CA CYS A 70 -8.05 -3.78 -19.17
C CYS A 70 -7.24 -3.50 -17.91
N THR A 71 -7.80 -3.96 -16.78
CA THR A 71 -7.16 -3.95 -15.46
C THR A 71 -7.54 -5.22 -14.71
N PRO A 72 -6.69 -5.74 -13.82
CA PRO A 72 -7.02 -6.90 -13.00
C PRO A 72 -7.90 -6.59 -11.78
N TYR A 73 -8.41 -5.39 -11.64
CA TYR A 73 -9.30 -5.03 -10.54
C TYR A 73 -10.76 -5.30 -10.89
N ALA A 74 -11.44 -6.07 -10.05
CA ALA A 74 -12.90 -6.28 -10.11
C ALA A 74 -13.69 -5.20 -9.36
N VAL A 75 -13.02 -4.15 -8.92
CA VAL A 75 -13.56 -2.98 -8.21
C VAL A 75 -13.03 -1.70 -8.84
N PRO A 76 -13.64 -0.54 -8.59
CA PRO A 76 -13.14 0.73 -9.10
C PRO A 76 -11.68 0.94 -8.74
N TRP A 77 -10.88 1.22 -9.75
CA TRP A 77 -9.46 1.51 -9.63
C TRP A 77 -9.09 2.72 -10.46
N MET A 78 -8.23 3.57 -9.90
CA MET A 78 -7.75 4.77 -10.57
C MET A 78 -6.23 4.88 -10.46
N HIS A 79 -5.58 5.10 -11.58
CA HIS A 79 -4.18 5.54 -11.59
C HIS A 79 -4.07 6.98 -11.10
N THR A 80 -3.09 7.23 -10.27
CA THR A 80 -2.66 8.57 -9.86
C THR A 80 -1.18 8.75 -10.17
N GLN A 81 -0.73 9.99 -10.32
CA GLN A 81 0.69 10.23 -10.38
C GLN A 81 1.37 9.77 -9.09
N ILE A 82 2.64 9.44 -9.17
CA ILE A 82 3.42 8.93 -8.03
C ILE A 82 3.38 9.86 -6.82
N THR A 83 3.24 11.17 -7.06
CA THR A 83 3.24 12.23 -6.04
C THR A 83 1.91 12.49 -5.37
N ASN A 84 0.77 12.19 -6.01
CA ASN A 84 -0.51 12.82 -5.65
C ASN A 84 -1.60 11.86 -5.17
N GLY A 85 -1.28 10.59 -4.89
CA GLY A 85 -2.26 9.61 -4.44
C GLY A 85 -3.08 10.07 -3.23
N GLY A 86 -2.43 10.68 -2.23
CA GLY A 86 -3.11 11.25 -1.06
C GLY A 86 -4.05 12.41 -1.40
N ALA A 87 -3.65 13.27 -2.33
CA ALA A 87 -4.48 14.41 -2.75
C ALA A 87 -5.74 13.95 -3.50
N VAL A 88 -5.59 13.00 -4.42
CA VAL A 88 -6.72 12.42 -5.16
C VAL A 88 -7.67 11.69 -4.22
N ALA A 89 -7.16 10.89 -3.29
CA ALA A 89 -7.97 10.21 -2.28
C ALA A 89 -8.78 11.20 -1.42
N SER A 90 -8.15 12.30 -1.01
CA SER A 90 -8.83 13.39 -0.28
C SER A 90 -9.97 13.99 -1.10
N GLY A 91 -9.78 14.17 -2.40
CA GLY A 91 -10.80 14.68 -3.32
C GLY A 91 -11.99 13.72 -3.48
N ILE A 92 -11.72 12.43 -3.64
CA ILE A 92 -12.76 11.39 -3.75
C ILE A 92 -13.58 11.31 -2.46
N GLU A 93 -12.92 11.28 -1.31
CA GLU A 93 -13.58 11.24 0.00
C GLU A 93 -14.47 12.47 0.21
N ALA A 94 -13.96 13.65 -0.11
CA ALA A 94 -14.73 14.88 -0.03
C ALA A 94 -15.94 14.89 -0.98
N ALA A 95 -15.77 14.37 -2.20
CA ALA A 95 -16.85 14.26 -3.18
C ALA A 95 -17.98 13.34 -2.67
N TYR A 96 -17.68 12.18 -2.13
CA TYR A 96 -18.69 11.29 -1.53
C TYR A 96 -19.42 11.95 -0.37
N LYS A 97 -18.71 12.64 0.52
CA LYS A 97 -19.33 13.41 1.61
C LYS A 97 -20.32 14.46 1.09
N VAL A 98 -19.96 15.15 0.01
CA VAL A 98 -20.86 16.14 -0.63
C VAL A 98 -22.07 15.45 -1.28
N LEU A 99 -21.89 14.34 -1.99
CA LEU A 99 -22.97 13.60 -2.62
C LEU A 99 -23.97 13.07 -1.59
N ILE A 100 -23.49 12.51 -0.48
CA ILE A 100 -24.32 12.05 0.63
C ILE A 100 -25.11 13.22 1.24
N ARG A 101 -24.44 14.32 1.56
CA ARG A 101 -25.07 15.51 2.13
C ARG A 101 -26.15 16.13 1.22
N LYS A 102 -25.98 15.99 -0.10
CA LYS A 102 -26.96 16.44 -1.11
C LYS A 102 -28.05 15.40 -1.41
N GLY A 103 -28.05 14.25 -0.74
CA GLY A 103 -28.99 13.16 -1.02
C GLY A 103 -28.82 12.50 -2.40
N LYS A 104 -27.68 12.73 -3.07
CA LYS A 104 -27.36 12.18 -4.39
C LYS A 104 -26.64 10.83 -4.34
N TRP A 105 -26.27 10.36 -3.17
CA TRP A 105 -25.69 9.06 -2.90
C TRP A 105 -26.45 8.38 -1.78
N GLN A 106 -27.00 7.20 -2.07
CA GLN A 106 -27.81 6.40 -1.13
C GLN A 106 -27.14 5.06 -0.76
N GLY A 107 -26.00 4.74 -1.37
CA GLY A 107 -25.23 3.55 -1.06
C GLY A 107 -24.36 3.72 0.18
N GLU A 108 -23.73 2.62 0.59
CA GLU A 108 -22.70 2.67 1.64
C GLU A 108 -21.49 3.51 1.19
N PHE A 109 -20.84 4.16 2.15
CA PHE A 109 -19.61 4.89 1.88
C PHE A 109 -18.50 3.88 1.51
N PRO A 110 -17.83 4.02 0.35
CA PRO A 110 -16.82 3.05 -0.06
C PRO A 110 -15.56 3.15 0.79
N ASN A 111 -14.86 2.04 0.95
CA ASN A 111 -13.49 2.07 1.41
C ASN A 111 -12.61 2.75 0.36
N ILE A 112 -11.85 3.76 0.76
CA ILE A 112 -10.90 4.43 -0.12
C ILE A 112 -9.50 4.03 0.30
N ILE A 113 -8.77 3.37 -0.60
CA ILE A 113 -7.45 2.81 -0.31
C ILE A 113 -6.44 3.33 -1.32
N VAL A 114 -5.40 4.01 -0.83
CA VAL A 114 -4.22 4.35 -1.63
C VAL A 114 -3.18 3.24 -1.43
N MET A 115 -2.64 2.71 -2.52
CA MET A 115 -1.59 1.68 -2.48
C MET A 115 -0.35 2.18 -3.21
N ALA A 116 0.55 2.83 -2.49
CA ALA A 116 1.78 3.42 -3.01
C ALA A 116 3.00 2.53 -2.69
N GLY A 117 4.00 2.54 -3.57
CA GLY A 117 5.33 2.02 -3.23
C GLY A 117 6.02 2.90 -2.19
N ASP A 118 7.08 2.38 -1.62
CA ASP A 118 7.91 3.08 -0.63
C ASP A 118 8.37 4.47 -1.13
N GLY A 119 8.91 4.56 -2.34
CA GLY A 119 9.27 5.85 -2.93
C GLY A 119 8.08 6.79 -3.11
N GLY A 120 6.93 6.26 -3.55
CA GLY A 120 5.70 7.03 -3.71
C GLY A 120 5.03 7.43 -2.40
N ALA A 121 5.27 6.70 -1.32
CA ALA A 121 4.70 6.97 -0.01
C ALA A 121 5.55 7.95 0.81
N VAL A 122 6.85 7.63 1.01
CA VAL A 122 7.69 8.33 1.99
C VAL A 122 8.84 9.13 1.40
N ASP A 123 8.79 9.34 0.08
CA ASP A 123 9.71 10.22 -0.65
C ASP A 123 8.90 11.21 -1.50
N ILE A 124 8.76 10.96 -2.78
CA ILE A 124 8.19 11.93 -3.73
C ILE A 124 6.70 12.24 -3.47
N GLY A 125 5.94 11.33 -2.87
CA GLY A 125 4.51 11.51 -2.52
C GLY A 125 4.25 11.84 -1.06
N LEU A 126 5.29 12.01 -0.25
CA LEU A 126 5.18 12.26 1.19
C LEU A 126 4.29 13.47 1.52
N GLN A 127 4.41 14.55 0.77
CA GLN A 127 3.61 15.76 0.98
C GLN A 127 2.11 15.48 0.89
N ALA A 128 1.68 14.77 -0.15
CA ALA A 128 0.26 14.47 -0.36
C ALA A 128 -0.29 13.49 0.69
N MET A 129 0.51 12.49 1.07
CA MET A 129 0.19 11.57 2.16
C MET A 129 0.04 12.30 3.48
N SER A 130 1.03 13.10 3.85
CA SER A 130 1.05 13.89 5.08
C SER A 130 -0.16 14.83 5.16
N ALA A 131 -0.46 15.53 4.06
CA ALA A 131 -1.59 16.44 3.99
C ALA A 131 -2.95 15.74 4.13
N LEU A 132 -3.12 14.53 3.56
CA LEU A 132 -4.29 13.69 3.76
C LEU A 132 -4.48 13.34 5.25
N MET A 133 -3.40 12.90 5.89
CA MET A 133 -3.40 12.49 7.29
C MET A 133 -3.68 13.66 8.23
N TYR A 134 -3.03 14.81 7.98
CA TYR A 134 -3.23 16.03 8.77
C TYR A 134 -4.69 16.51 8.71
N ARG A 135 -5.34 16.45 7.54
CA ARG A 135 -6.73 16.86 7.36
C ARG A 135 -7.76 15.86 7.89
N GLY A 136 -7.32 14.67 8.34
CA GLY A 136 -8.20 13.68 8.95
C GLY A 136 -9.15 12.99 7.97
N HIS A 137 -8.76 12.82 6.70
CA HIS A 137 -9.56 12.12 5.70
C HIS A 137 -9.74 10.64 6.05
N ASP A 138 -10.94 10.09 5.82
CA ASP A 138 -11.23 8.68 6.06
C ASP A 138 -10.72 7.82 4.89
N VAL A 139 -9.42 7.57 4.92
CA VAL A 139 -8.67 6.86 3.87
C VAL A 139 -7.64 5.93 4.51
N LEU A 140 -7.55 4.72 4.00
CA LEU A 140 -6.43 3.82 4.30
C LEU A 140 -5.30 4.09 3.31
N PHE A 141 -4.15 4.51 3.82
CA PHE A 141 -2.93 4.62 3.03
C PHE A 141 -2.03 3.41 3.28
N VAL A 142 -1.76 2.66 2.24
CA VAL A 142 -0.89 1.47 2.27
C VAL A 142 0.41 1.80 1.55
N CYS A 143 1.52 1.65 2.24
CA CYS A 143 2.85 1.63 1.66
C CYS A 143 3.24 0.16 1.42
N TYR A 144 3.35 -0.26 0.16
CA TYR A 144 4.03 -1.52 -0.15
C TYR A 144 5.53 -1.25 -0.29
N ASP A 145 6.29 -1.88 0.57
CA ASP A 145 7.72 -1.65 0.66
C ASP A 145 8.49 -2.81 0.04
N ASN A 146 9.12 -2.54 -1.08
CA ASN A 146 10.06 -3.44 -1.74
C ASN A 146 11.50 -2.89 -1.71
N GLU A 147 11.71 -1.83 -0.92
CA GLU A 147 12.99 -1.20 -0.62
C GLU A 147 13.69 -0.54 -1.83
N SER A 148 12.92 -0.15 -2.85
CA SER A 148 13.49 0.54 -4.01
C SER A 148 12.43 1.18 -4.92
N TYR A 149 12.85 2.13 -5.75
CA TYR A 149 12.13 2.49 -6.98
C TYR A 149 12.31 1.36 -8.01
N ALA A 150 11.57 0.27 -7.80
CA ALA A 150 11.84 -0.98 -8.52
C ALA A 150 11.45 -0.92 -10.00
N ASN A 151 10.36 -0.24 -10.36
CA ASN A 151 9.84 -0.24 -11.72
C ASN A 151 10.79 0.43 -12.72
N THR A 152 11.50 1.46 -12.32
CA THR A 152 12.39 2.23 -13.19
C THR A 152 13.80 1.66 -13.28
N GLY A 153 14.08 0.56 -12.61
CA GLY A 153 15.37 -0.13 -12.68
C GLY A 153 16.12 -0.19 -11.35
N ILE A 154 15.39 -0.31 -10.23
CA ILE A 154 15.94 -0.54 -8.89
C ILE A 154 16.82 0.63 -8.41
N GLN A 155 16.31 1.84 -8.47
CA GLN A 155 16.97 2.98 -7.85
C GLN A 155 16.76 2.95 -6.33
N THR A 156 17.69 3.58 -5.62
CA THR A 156 17.58 3.73 -4.16
C THR A 156 16.31 4.50 -3.78
N SER A 157 15.63 4.03 -2.77
CA SER A 157 14.51 4.73 -2.12
C SER A 157 14.87 5.11 -0.69
N PRO A 158 14.02 5.89 0.01
CA PRO A 158 14.24 6.18 1.41
C PRO A 158 14.25 4.94 2.31
N THR A 159 13.53 3.87 1.95
CA THR A 159 13.46 2.62 2.74
C THR A 159 14.53 1.60 2.36
N THR A 160 15.28 1.81 1.28
CA THR A 160 16.42 0.95 0.95
C THR A 160 17.37 0.84 2.15
N PRO A 161 17.73 -0.37 2.61
CA PRO A 161 18.61 -0.56 3.76
C PRO A 161 19.99 0.08 3.58
N TYR A 162 20.67 0.36 4.69
CA TYR A 162 22.09 0.69 4.67
C TYR A 162 22.87 -0.45 4.00
N GLY A 163 23.82 -0.12 3.15
CA GLY A 163 24.56 -1.10 2.37
C GLY A 163 23.84 -1.63 1.14
N GLY A 164 22.59 -1.21 0.89
CA GLY A 164 21.80 -1.66 -0.24
C GLY A 164 22.45 -1.35 -1.59
N ASN A 165 22.56 -2.38 -2.43
CA ASN A 165 23.03 -2.25 -3.81
C ASN A 165 21.87 -1.89 -4.72
N THR A 166 21.89 -0.68 -5.28
CA THR A 166 20.93 -0.19 -6.27
C THR A 166 21.64 0.40 -7.47
N THR A 167 20.90 0.73 -8.53
CA THR A 167 21.50 1.39 -9.71
C THR A 167 22.09 2.77 -9.40
N PHE A 168 21.66 3.41 -8.31
CA PHE A 168 22.21 4.69 -7.86
C PHE A 168 23.28 4.53 -6.77
N THR A 169 23.36 3.40 -6.14
CA THR A 169 24.31 3.09 -5.07
C THR A 169 25.00 1.74 -5.32
N PRO A 170 25.66 1.57 -6.49
CA PRO A 170 26.40 0.34 -6.75
C PRO A 170 27.64 0.28 -5.86
N PRO A 171 27.91 -0.85 -5.16
CA PRO A 171 29.17 -1.06 -4.48
C PRO A 171 30.35 -1.04 -5.48
N GLY A 172 31.47 -0.47 -5.05
CA GLY A 172 32.67 -0.37 -5.88
C GLY A 172 33.90 -0.07 -5.04
N PRO A 173 35.11 -0.01 -5.66
CA PRO A 173 36.35 0.23 -4.93
C PRO A 173 36.38 1.50 -4.08
N MET A 174 35.69 2.55 -4.52
CA MET A 174 35.61 3.83 -3.82
C MET A 174 34.48 3.91 -2.79
N ILE A 175 33.43 3.11 -2.97
CA ILE A 175 32.24 3.05 -2.10
C ILE A 175 31.84 1.58 -1.98
N PRO A 176 32.52 0.80 -1.12
CA PRO A 176 32.24 -0.63 -1.00
C PRO A 176 30.90 -0.94 -0.33
N GLU A 177 30.38 -0.01 0.47
CA GLU A 177 29.18 -0.24 1.27
C GLU A 177 27.86 -0.08 0.50
N GLY A 178 27.85 0.45 -0.73
CA GLY A 178 26.60 0.76 -1.42
C GLY A 178 25.88 1.99 -0.84
N LYS A 179 24.60 1.87 -0.48
CA LYS A 179 23.85 3.00 0.13
C LYS A 179 24.41 3.33 1.54
N LYS A 180 24.83 4.58 1.75
CA LYS A 180 25.40 5.08 3.01
C LYS A 180 24.39 5.75 3.97
N LEU A 181 23.13 5.89 3.56
CA LEU A 181 22.08 6.48 4.38
C LEU A 181 21.25 5.38 5.03
N TYR A 182 20.90 5.57 6.30
CA TYR A 182 19.94 4.72 6.99
C TYR A 182 18.54 4.89 6.39
N PRO A 183 17.71 3.83 6.40
CA PRO A 183 16.34 3.92 5.90
C PRO A 183 15.48 4.82 6.79
N LYS A 184 14.47 5.45 6.18
CA LYS A 184 13.37 6.06 6.94
C LYS A 184 12.55 4.96 7.58
N ASP A 185 11.95 5.27 8.73
CA ASP A 185 10.92 4.45 9.37
C ASP A 185 9.53 5.04 9.05
N PRO A 186 8.78 4.48 8.08
CA PRO A 186 7.50 5.03 7.67
C PRO A 186 6.45 5.05 8.78
N PRO A 187 6.28 4.01 9.62
CA PRO A 187 5.42 4.05 10.79
C PRO A 187 5.74 5.19 11.77
N GLN A 188 6.99 5.35 12.14
CA GLN A 188 7.41 6.40 13.08
C GLN A 188 7.18 7.80 12.50
N LEU A 189 7.46 7.99 11.21
CA LEU A 189 7.21 9.25 10.52
C LEU A 189 5.72 9.61 10.56
N VAL A 190 4.84 8.63 10.38
CA VAL A 190 3.39 8.85 10.43
C VAL A 190 2.92 9.13 11.86
N ILE A 191 3.35 8.35 12.83
CA ILE A 191 2.95 8.49 14.24
C ILE A 191 3.46 9.82 14.81
N GLY A 192 4.72 10.17 14.55
CA GLY A 192 5.34 11.38 15.11
C GLY A 192 4.80 12.69 14.55
N GLY A 193 4.29 12.66 13.30
CA GLY A 193 3.88 13.89 12.60
C GLY A 193 2.37 14.12 12.48
N HIS A 194 1.51 13.13 12.77
CA HIS A 194 0.10 13.19 12.40
C HIS A 194 -0.85 12.75 13.52
N PRO A 195 -1.20 13.65 14.46
CA PRO A 195 -2.05 13.30 15.61
C PRO A 195 -3.48 12.88 15.22
N ALA A 196 -3.93 13.19 13.99
CA ALA A 196 -5.23 12.75 13.48
C ALA A 196 -5.27 11.28 13.05
N VAL A 197 -4.12 10.64 12.84
CA VAL A 197 -4.03 9.23 12.45
C VAL A 197 -4.52 8.34 13.59
N LYS A 198 -5.44 7.43 13.27
CA LYS A 198 -6.12 6.58 14.26
C LYS A 198 -5.56 5.16 14.36
N TYR A 199 -4.91 4.69 13.31
CA TYR A 199 -4.35 3.35 13.27
C TYR A 199 -3.11 3.30 12.38
N VAL A 200 -2.03 2.79 12.92
CA VAL A 200 -0.78 2.51 12.19
C VAL A 200 -0.36 1.09 12.50
N ALA A 201 0.02 0.33 11.48
CA ALA A 201 0.58 -1.00 11.69
C ALA A 201 1.57 -1.38 10.59
N THR A 202 2.46 -2.30 10.92
CA THR A 202 3.32 -3.02 9.98
C THR A 202 2.73 -4.38 9.65
N ALA A 203 3.04 -4.92 8.49
CA ALA A 203 2.66 -6.27 8.09
C ALA A 203 3.69 -6.85 7.10
N SER A 204 3.60 -8.15 6.86
CA SER A 204 4.42 -8.82 5.86
C SER A 204 3.56 -9.76 5.01
N VAL A 205 3.90 -9.90 3.73
CA VAL A 205 3.23 -10.85 2.83
C VAL A 205 3.39 -12.30 3.27
N ALA A 206 4.33 -12.59 4.17
CA ALA A 206 4.52 -13.93 4.74
C ALA A 206 3.42 -14.33 5.73
N TYR A 207 2.67 -13.37 6.28
CA TYR A 207 1.64 -13.60 7.28
C TYR A 207 0.27 -13.12 6.80
N PRO A 208 -0.39 -13.83 5.87
CA PRO A 208 -1.56 -13.34 5.14
C PRO A 208 -2.77 -13.06 6.05
N ILE A 209 -3.01 -13.85 7.09
CA ILE A 209 -4.14 -13.62 8.01
C ILE A 209 -3.89 -12.37 8.86
N ASP A 210 -2.68 -12.17 9.35
CA ASP A 210 -2.29 -10.97 10.09
C ASP A 210 -2.44 -9.72 9.22
N LEU A 211 -1.88 -9.76 7.99
CA LEU A 211 -1.99 -8.67 7.02
C LEU A 211 -3.46 -8.32 6.74
N MET A 212 -4.29 -9.31 6.39
CA MET A 212 -5.70 -9.08 6.08
C MET A 212 -6.48 -8.55 7.29
N ASN A 213 -6.17 -9.01 8.49
CA ASN A 213 -6.80 -8.51 9.72
C ASN A 213 -6.38 -7.06 10.04
N LYS A 214 -5.12 -6.68 9.78
CA LYS A 214 -4.67 -5.29 9.92
C LYS A 214 -5.36 -4.37 8.91
N VAL A 215 -5.58 -4.83 7.67
CA VAL A 215 -6.40 -4.09 6.69
C VAL A 215 -7.82 -3.89 7.21
N ARG A 216 -8.48 -4.94 7.71
CA ARG A 216 -9.84 -4.83 8.25
C ARG A 216 -9.92 -3.92 9.47
N LYS A 217 -8.96 -4.02 10.39
CA LYS A 217 -8.86 -3.11 11.54
C LYS A 217 -8.73 -1.65 11.08
N ALA A 218 -7.85 -1.39 10.11
CA ALA A 218 -7.67 -0.06 9.54
C ALA A 218 -8.95 0.48 8.90
N LEU A 219 -9.65 -0.37 8.14
CA LEU A 219 -10.90 0.01 7.47
C LEU A 219 -12.09 0.17 8.42
N ASN A 220 -12.08 -0.46 9.58
CA ASN A 220 -13.12 -0.29 10.61
C ASN A 220 -12.96 1.00 11.43
N VAL A 221 -11.85 1.68 11.29
CA VAL A 221 -11.58 2.97 11.97
C VAL A 221 -12.05 4.12 11.07
N VAL A 222 -12.74 5.08 11.64
CA VAL A 222 -13.09 6.34 10.95
C VAL A 222 -11.94 7.32 11.08
N GLY A 223 -11.42 7.77 9.95
CA GLY A 223 -10.29 8.69 9.85
C GLY A 223 -9.07 8.07 9.18
N PRO A 224 -7.96 8.80 9.07
CA PRO A 224 -6.78 8.33 8.37
C PRO A 224 -6.13 7.16 9.09
N THR A 225 -5.79 6.15 8.31
CA THR A 225 -5.06 4.96 8.77
C THR A 225 -3.90 4.65 7.84
N PHE A 226 -2.85 4.03 8.38
CA PHE A 226 -1.63 3.72 7.64
C PHE A 226 -1.18 2.29 7.86
N LEU A 227 -0.82 1.61 6.77
CA LEU A 227 -0.16 0.30 6.81
C LEU A 227 1.16 0.34 6.04
N HIS A 228 2.23 -0.08 6.69
CA HIS A 228 3.52 -0.34 6.08
C HIS A 228 3.68 -1.85 5.90
N ILE A 229 3.73 -2.32 4.66
CA ILE A 229 3.73 -3.75 4.36
C ILE A 229 5.01 -4.12 3.63
N HIS A 230 5.85 -4.93 4.28
CA HIS A 230 7.04 -5.49 3.69
C HIS A 230 6.69 -6.51 2.60
N ALA A 231 7.17 -6.29 1.39
CA ALA A 231 6.82 -7.04 0.20
C ALA A 231 8.04 -7.19 -0.73
N PRO A 232 8.89 -8.22 -0.54
CA PRO A 232 10.15 -8.37 -1.26
C PRO A 232 9.98 -8.36 -2.78
N CYS A 233 10.96 -7.76 -3.46
CA CYS A 233 11.06 -7.74 -4.91
C CYS A 233 12.15 -8.73 -5.37
N PRO A 234 11.83 -9.91 -5.90
CA PRO A 234 12.85 -10.90 -6.28
C PRO A 234 13.80 -10.35 -7.34
N LYS A 235 13.31 -9.52 -8.25
CA LYS A 235 14.13 -8.88 -9.27
C LYS A 235 15.10 -7.83 -8.70
N GLY A 236 14.63 -7.01 -7.76
CA GLY A 236 15.44 -5.99 -7.08
C GLY A 236 16.45 -6.59 -6.13
N TRP A 237 16.05 -7.61 -5.39
CA TRP A 237 16.90 -8.30 -4.42
C TRP A 237 17.76 -9.39 -5.03
N LYS A 238 17.59 -9.68 -6.35
CA LYS A 238 18.31 -10.71 -7.09
C LYS A 238 18.17 -12.10 -6.44
N THR A 239 16.96 -12.45 -6.08
CA THR A 239 16.61 -13.72 -5.44
C THR A 239 15.74 -14.57 -6.36
N ASP A 240 15.67 -15.88 -6.10
CA ASP A 240 14.77 -16.76 -6.79
C ASP A 240 13.30 -16.37 -6.55
N GLN A 241 12.49 -16.52 -7.57
CA GLN A 241 11.10 -16.04 -7.59
C GLN A 241 10.18 -16.82 -6.62
N ASP A 242 10.51 -18.08 -6.35
CA ASP A 242 9.78 -18.95 -5.41
C ASP A 242 10.10 -18.67 -3.94
N LYS A 243 11.15 -17.88 -3.65
CA LYS A 243 11.63 -17.60 -2.29
C LYS A 243 11.06 -16.34 -1.65
N THR A 244 10.23 -15.57 -2.36
CA THR A 244 9.69 -14.30 -1.87
C THR A 244 9.02 -14.40 -0.49
N VAL A 245 8.14 -15.39 -0.30
CA VAL A 245 7.42 -15.58 0.98
C VAL A 245 8.38 -16.01 2.08
N MET A 246 9.34 -16.88 1.77
CA MET A 246 10.37 -17.31 2.72
C MET A 246 11.23 -16.13 3.17
N LEU A 247 11.69 -15.30 2.24
CA LEU A 247 12.50 -14.11 2.55
C LEU A 247 11.70 -13.08 3.38
N ALA A 248 10.42 -12.87 3.02
CA ALA A 248 9.55 -12.03 3.81
C ALA A 248 9.33 -12.55 5.24
N LYS A 249 9.32 -13.88 5.42
CA LYS A 249 9.25 -14.51 6.73
C LYS A 249 10.54 -14.31 7.51
N LEU A 250 11.69 -14.58 6.88
CA LEU A 250 13.00 -14.38 7.51
C LEU A 250 13.21 -12.93 7.97
N ALA A 251 12.82 -11.95 7.16
CA ALA A 251 12.91 -10.54 7.55
C ALA A 251 12.13 -10.21 8.83
N VAL A 252 10.98 -10.87 9.07
CA VAL A 252 10.22 -10.71 10.33
C VAL A 252 10.86 -11.46 11.49
N GLU A 253 11.47 -12.62 11.24
CA GLU A 253 12.06 -13.47 12.29
C GLU A 253 13.43 -13.00 12.75
N THR A 254 14.12 -12.24 11.93
CA THR A 254 15.47 -11.73 12.23
C THR A 254 15.50 -10.26 12.66
N GLY A 255 14.41 -9.52 12.55
CA GLY A 255 14.30 -8.10 12.89
C GLY A 255 14.73 -7.21 11.74
#